data_167f96610e39ac5bb5edfe38181c0d13
#
_entry.id   167f96610e39ac5bb5edfe38181c0d13
#
_cell.length_a   1.000
_cell.length_b   1.000
_cell.length_c   1.000
_cell.angle_alpha   90.00
_cell.angle_beta   90.00
_cell.angle_gamma   90.00
#
_symmetry.space_group_name_H-M   'P 1'
#
loop_
_entity.id
_entity.type
_entity.pdbx_description
1 polymer ?
#
loop_
_entity_poly.entity_id
_entity_poly.type
_entity_poly.pdbx_seq_one_letter_code
_entity_poly.pdbx_strand_id
1 'polypeptide(L)'
;MTKYFNLSLKLLLTNPSLIFWAIIFVEYWVFMWVFVFSGGLPPIEEAVKNYVSLAYGSLIVISLSAAATSICYGLIYSSKSIRFVTKYTKLSPSRFLAENFASCFIVLLFVSAVLFISLAGLSCYKFGMLVLPENALSLVAISLLSAIFLYAFSAFLSLLLVVLRAPKSASFLSFVPLILSFLAYGSLWTDFKILAYVSPFNCITALCYHFFSGRQPVTGAFLMSNGENLMSVLLSAFSLIAWTLALLILVVVLLRKMKGVGIEEIRLV
;
A
#
# COMPACT_ATOMS: atom_id res chain seq x y z
N MET A 1 9.59 -24.41 1.32
CA MET A 1 9.01 -23.41 0.39
C MET A 1 8.90 -24.04 -0.98
N THR A 2 7.79 -23.85 -1.65
CA THR A 2 7.54 -24.51 -2.92
C THR A 2 8.18 -23.75 -4.09
N LYS A 3 8.38 -24.44 -5.21
CA LYS A 3 8.92 -23.83 -6.44
C LYS A 3 8.07 -22.64 -6.92
N TYR A 4 6.74 -22.65 -6.63
CA TYR A 4 5.83 -21.60 -7.03
C TYR A 4 6.10 -20.28 -6.27
N PHE A 5 6.30 -20.34 -4.95
CA PHE A 5 6.64 -19.16 -4.14
C PHE A 5 7.89 -18.44 -4.66
N ASN A 6 8.98 -19.20 -4.88
CA ASN A 6 10.23 -18.63 -5.37
C ASN A 6 10.08 -18.02 -6.78
N LEU A 7 9.28 -18.66 -7.66
CA LEU A 7 9.00 -18.13 -8.99
C LEU A 7 8.17 -16.85 -8.92
N SER A 8 7.12 -16.83 -8.09
CA SER A 8 6.28 -15.66 -7.87
C SER A 8 7.08 -14.49 -7.31
N LEU A 9 7.90 -14.73 -6.29
CA LEU A 9 8.75 -13.70 -5.69
C LEU A 9 9.75 -13.13 -6.72
N LYS A 10 10.42 -14.00 -7.47
CA LYS A 10 11.35 -13.58 -8.52
C LYS A 10 10.63 -12.73 -9.57
N LEU A 11 9.47 -13.16 -10.03
CA LEU A 11 8.68 -12.45 -11.04
C LEU A 11 8.25 -11.05 -10.57
N LEU A 12 7.87 -10.91 -9.30
CA LEU A 12 7.51 -9.62 -8.72
C LEU A 12 8.73 -8.70 -8.58
N LEU A 13 9.85 -9.21 -8.05
CA LEU A 13 11.07 -8.43 -7.86
C LEU A 13 11.74 -8.01 -9.17
N THR A 14 11.51 -8.74 -10.26
CA THR A 14 12.03 -8.39 -11.59
C THR A 14 11.01 -7.68 -12.47
N ASN A 15 9.81 -7.38 -11.95
CA ASN A 15 8.77 -6.68 -12.71
C ASN A 15 9.14 -5.20 -12.89
N PRO A 16 9.45 -4.73 -14.11
CA PRO A 16 9.87 -3.36 -14.34
C PRO A 16 8.79 -2.33 -13.99
N SER A 17 7.51 -2.68 -14.17
CA SER A 17 6.40 -1.81 -13.78
C SER A 17 6.32 -1.62 -12.27
N LEU A 18 6.54 -2.68 -11.48
CA LEU A 18 6.58 -2.59 -10.03
C LEU A 18 7.77 -1.74 -9.56
N ILE A 19 8.96 -2.02 -10.08
CA ILE A 19 10.18 -1.28 -9.74
C ILE A 19 10.01 0.21 -10.07
N PHE A 20 9.50 0.51 -11.26
CA PHE A 20 9.29 1.91 -11.67
C PHE A 20 8.30 2.64 -10.76
N TRP A 21 7.08 2.11 -10.61
CA TRP A 21 6.01 2.81 -9.91
C TRP A 21 6.15 2.78 -8.37
N ALA A 22 6.58 1.66 -7.79
CA ALA A 22 6.63 1.51 -6.35
C ALA A 22 7.96 1.98 -5.73
N ILE A 23 9.04 2.04 -6.52
CA ILE A 23 10.35 2.46 -6.04
C ILE A 23 10.75 3.76 -6.74
N ILE A 24 11.10 3.75 -8.04
CA ILE A 24 11.70 4.91 -8.71
C ILE A 24 10.81 6.15 -8.63
N PHE A 25 9.52 6.00 -8.93
CA PHE A 25 8.56 7.10 -8.86
C PHE A 25 8.41 7.65 -7.43
N VAL A 26 8.41 6.79 -6.43
CA VAL A 26 8.29 7.21 -5.03
C VAL A 26 9.58 7.84 -4.54
N GLU A 27 10.76 7.33 -4.92
CA GLU A 27 12.04 7.95 -4.60
C GLU A 27 12.16 9.37 -5.19
N TYR A 28 11.61 9.62 -6.37
CA TYR A 28 11.46 10.97 -6.90
C TYR A 28 10.67 11.87 -5.93
N TRP A 29 9.55 11.39 -5.38
CA TRP A 29 8.78 12.15 -4.39
C TRP A 29 9.53 12.31 -3.07
N VAL A 30 10.27 11.31 -2.61
CA VAL A 30 11.16 11.45 -1.44
C VAL A 30 12.17 12.57 -1.65
N PHE A 31 12.80 12.59 -2.82
CA PHE A 31 13.72 13.68 -3.18
C PHE A 31 13.03 15.05 -3.16
N MET A 32 11.84 15.16 -3.75
CA MET A 32 11.06 16.41 -3.76
C MET A 32 10.70 16.86 -2.33
N TRP A 33 10.26 15.94 -1.48
CA TRP A 33 9.95 16.25 -0.07
C TRP A 33 11.19 16.74 0.67
N VAL A 34 12.31 16.03 0.55
CA VAL A 34 13.50 16.33 1.33
C VAL A 34 14.20 17.60 0.81
N PHE A 35 14.31 17.82 -0.49
CA PHE A 35 15.15 18.90 -1.02
C PHE A 35 14.37 20.12 -1.51
N VAL A 36 13.15 19.95 -2.01
CA VAL A 36 12.37 21.04 -2.62
C VAL A 36 11.34 21.58 -1.64
N PHE A 37 10.46 20.74 -1.11
CA PHE A 37 9.34 21.20 -0.28
C PHE A 37 9.76 21.57 1.14
N SER A 38 10.90 21.11 1.60
CA SER A 38 11.46 21.49 2.90
C SER A 38 12.12 22.89 2.92
N GLY A 39 12.00 23.67 1.83
CA GLY A 39 12.52 25.03 1.77
C GLY A 39 11.89 25.90 2.86
N GLY A 40 12.74 26.52 3.72
CA GLY A 40 12.28 27.35 4.84
C GLY A 40 11.94 26.58 6.12
N LEU A 41 12.09 25.26 6.16
CA LEU A 41 11.91 24.50 7.41
C LEU A 41 13.05 24.83 8.39
N PRO A 42 12.75 25.26 9.62
CA PRO A 42 13.79 25.53 10.61
C PRO A 42 14.52 24.23 10.97
N PRO A 43 15.86 24.26 11.16
CA PRO A 43 16.66 23.08 11.51
C PRO A 43 16.53 22.74 13.01
N ILE A 44 15.29 22.63 13.47
CA ILE A 44 14.92 22.23 14.83
C ILE A 44 14.48 20.78 14.77
N GLU A 45 15.04 19.92 15.62
CA GLU A 45 14.80 18.48 15.61
C GLU A 45 13.31 18.12 15.58
N GLU A 46 12.52 18.77 16.41
CA GLU A 46 11.08 18.55 16.51
C GLU A 46 10.33 18.90 15.20
N ALA A 47 10.70 20.02 14.55
CA ALA A 47 10.11 20.45 13.30
C ALA A 47 10.48 19.49 12.16
N VAL A 48 11.75 19.09 12.09
CA VAL A 48 12.25 18.13 11.09
C VAL A 48 11.61 16.77 11.31
N LYS A 49 11.51 16.27 12.55
CA LYS A 49 10.85 15.00 12.87
C LYS A 49 9.38 15.01 12.47
N ASN A 50 8.67 16.09 12.75
CA ASN A 50 7.27 16.25 12.36
C ASN A 50 7.09 16.23 10.83
N TYR A 51 7.95 16.96 10.12
CA TYR A 51 7.94 17.02 8.67
C TYR A 51 8.25 15.67 8.02
N VAL A 52 9.30 14.99 8.47
CA VAL A 52 9.71 13.67 7.96
C VAL A 52 8.65 12.62 8.25
N SER A 53 8.00 12.67 9.42
CA SER A 53 6.91 11.75 9.76
C SER A 53 5.70 11.92 8.85
N LEU A 54 5.37 13.15 8.48
CA LEU A 54 4.31 13.46 7.54
C LEU A 54 4.64 12.97 6.13
N ALA A 55 5.88 13.21 5.68
CA ALA A 55 6.37 12.69 4.42
C ALA A 55 6.28 11.16 4.38
N TYR A 56 6.77 10.48 5.44
CA TYR A 56 6.70 9.02 5.53
C TYR A 56 5.27 8.50 5.48
N GLY A 57 4.36 9.05 6.31
CA GLY A 57 2.96 8.62 6.37
C GLY A 57 2.23 8.77 5.03
N SER A 58 2.54 9.83 4.28
CA SER A 58 1.93 10.09 2.97
C SER A 58 2.53 9.20 1.88
N LEU A 59 3.85 9.10 1.83
CA LEU A 59 4.56 8.39 0.75
C LEU A 59 4.45 6.87 0.88
N ILE A 60 4.36 6.32 2.10
CA ILE A 60 4.19 4.87 2.28
C ILE A 60 2.88 4.37 1.68
N VAL A 61 1.81 5.15 1.80
CA VAL A 61 0.50 4.81 1.20
C VAL A 61 0.59 4.78 -0.31
N ILE A 62 1.25 5.78 -0.93
CA ILE A 62 1.46 5.83 -2.38
C ILE A 62 2.33 4.67 -2.85
N SER A 63 3.44 4.41 -2.16
CA SER A 63 4.41 3.37 -2.51
C SER A 63 3.78 1.98 -2.47
N LEU A 64 3.13 1.64 -1.36
CA LEU A 64 2.44 0.37 -1.21
C LEU A 64 1.26 0.22 -2.19
N SER A 65 0.53 1.31 -2.49
CA SER A 65 -0.57 1.30 -3.45
C SER A 65 -0.07 1.13 -4.89
N ALA A 66 1.06 1.72 -5.24
CA ALA A 66 1.70 1.52 -6.52
C ALA A 66 2.15 0.05 -6.71
N ALA A 67 2.74 -0.55 -5.67
CA ALA A 67 3.04 -1.99 -5.67
C ALA A 67 1.76 -2.83 -5.78
N ALA A 68 0.71 -2.48 -5.04
CA ALA A 68 -0.60 -3.12 -5.06
C ALA A 68 -1.25 -3.10 -6.45
N THR A 69 -1.06 -2.02 -7.22
CA THR A 69 -1.50 -1.92 -8.63
C THR A 69 -0.85 -3.01 -9.49
N SER A 70 0.47 -3.20 -9.37
CA SER A 70 1.20 -4.23 -10.11
C SER A 70 0.79 -5.64 -9.69
N ILE A 71 0.53 -5.85 -8.39
CA ILE A 71 0.04 -7.12 -7.85
C ILE A 71 -1.36 -7.42 -8.39
N CYS A 72 -2.26 -6.44 -8.38
CA CYS A 72 -3.62 -6.57 -8.90
C CYS A 72 -3.60 -7.00 -10.37
N TYR A 73 -2.83 -6.29 -11.18
CA TYR A 73 -2.66 -6.62 -12.60
C TYR A 73 -2.09 -8.04 -12.81
N GLY A 74 -1.05 -8.40 -12.06
CA GLY A 74 -0.46 -9.74 -12.09
C GLY A 74 -1.45 -10.84 -11.72
N LEU A 75 -2.31 -10.63 -10.72
CA LEU A 75 -3.34 -11.60 -10.32
C LEU A 75 -4.43 -11.77 -11.39
N ILE A 76 -4.84 -10.69 -12.06
CA ILE A 76 -5.82 -10.77 -13.16
C ILE A 76 -5.27 -11.65 -14.29
N TYR A 77 -4.04 -11.43 -14.71
CA TYR A 77 -3.41 -12.22 -15.77
C TYR A 77 -3.12 -13.67 -15.36
N SER A 78 -2.71 -13.88 -14.10
CA SER A 78 -2.46 -15.23 -13.59
C SER A 78 -3.74 -16.03 -13.33
N SER A 79 -4.90 -15.37 -13.25
CA SER A 79 -6.19 -16.05 -13.01
C SER A 79 -6.51 -17.15 -14.03
N LYS A 80 -6.04 -17.02 -15.27
CA LYS A 80 -6.11 -18.05 -16.31
C LYS A 80 -5.28 -19.29 -15.95
N SER A 81 -4.05 -19.06 -15.49
CA SER A 81 -3.11 -20.12 -15.12
C SER A 81 -3.57 -20.85 -13.86
N ILE A 82 -4.26 -20.16 -12.93
CA ILE A 82 -4.78 -20.76 -11.69
C ILE A 82 -5.66 -21.95 -12.00
N ARG A 83 -6.57 -21.85 -12.99
CA ARG A 83 -7.46 -22.92 -13.38
C ARG A 83 -6.71 -24.15 -13.92
N PHE A 84 -5.69 -23.93 -14.76
CA PHE A 84 -4.89 -25.03 -15.29
C PHE A 84 -4.01 -25.66 -14.22
N VAL A 85 -3.33 -24.82 -13.43
CA VAL A 85 -2.45 -25.29 -12.37
C VAL A 85 -3.24 -26.06 -11.31
N THR A 86 -4.40 -25.57 -10.88
CA THR A 86 -5.23 -26.28 -9.88
C THR A 86 -5.90 -27.53 -10.42
N LYS A 87 -6.19 -27.61 -11.72
CA LYS A 87 -6.80 -28.79 -12.35
C LYS A 87 -5.79 -29.89 -12.64
N TYR A 88 -4.57 -29.56 -13.04
CA TYR A 88 -3.57 -30.52 -13.54
C TYR A 88 -2.38 -30.70 -12.60
N THR A 89 -2.30 -29.94 -11.48
CA THR A 89 -1.26 -30.10 -10.47
C THR A 89 -1.88 -30.36 -9.10
N LYS A 90 -1.06 -30.78 -8.13
CA LYS A 90 -1.47 -30.97 -6.72
C LYS A 90 -1.63 -29.64 -5.97
N LEU A 91 -1.63 -28.47 -6.64
CA LEU A 91 -1.75 -27.17 -6.02
C LEU A 91 -3.24 -26.80 -5.87
N SER A 92 -3.74 -26.73 -4.64
CA SER A 92 -5.11 -26.27 -4.38
C SER A 92 -5.20 -24.72 -4.58
N PRO A 93 -6.39 -24.18 -4.95
CA PRO A 93 -6.58 -22.73 -5.10
C PRO A 93 -6.20 -21.92 -3.85
N SER A 94 -6.51 -22.45 -2.66
CA SER A 94 -6.16 -21.83 -1.39
C SER A 94 -4.65 -21.77 -1.15
N ARG A 95 -3.94 -22.84 -1.49
CA ARG A 95 -2.48 -22.90 -1.40
C ARG A 95 -1.82 -21.94 -2.39
N PHE A 96 -2.35 -21.86 -3.62
CA PHE A 96 -1.90 -20.89 -4.61
C PHE A 96 -1.99 -19.46 -4.07
N LEU A 97 -3.15 -19.07 -3.50
CA LEU A 97 -3.35 -17.75 -2.91
C LEU A 97 -2.43 -17.51 -1.71
N ALA A 98 -2.24 -18.49 -0.84
CA ALA A 98 -1.35 -18.36 0.31
C ALA A 98 0.11 -18.15 -0.11
N GLU A 99 0.60 -18.88 -1.12
CA GLU A 99 1.97 -18.70 -1.62
C GLU A 99 2.14 -17.37 -2.37
N ASN A 100 1.12 -16.95 -3.13
CA ASN A 100 1.09 -15.63 -3.76
C ASN A 100 1.06 -14.51 -2.70
N PHE A 101 0.20 -14.65 -1.66
CA PHE A 101 0.17 -13.71 -0.54
C PHE A 101 1.55 -13.56 0.11
N ALA A 102 2.21 -14.66 0.42
CA ALA A 102 3.53 -14.62 1.06
C ALA A 102 4.57 -13.91 0.17
N SER A 103 4.56 -14.18 -1.15
CA SER A 103 5.46 -13.49 -2.09
C SER A 103 5.19 -12.00 -2.18
N CYS A 104 3.92 -11.61 -2.33
CA CYS A 104 3.51 -10.21 -2.41
C CYS A 104 3.80 -9.46 -1.11
N PHE A 105 3.57 -10.11 0.03
CA PHE A 105 3.81 -9.55 1.35
C PHE A 105 5.30 -9.20 1.55
N ILE A 106 6.21 -10.11 1.16
CA ILE A 106 7.65 -9.84 1.22
C ILE A 106 8.02 -8.65 0.32
N VAL A 107 7.45 -8.57 -0.87
CA VAL A 107 7.71 -7.44 -1.78
C VAL A 107 7.20 -6.12 -1.21
N LEU A 108 6.00 -6.10 -0.63
CA LEU A 108 5.45 -4.90 0.00
C LEU A 108 6.30 -4.46 1.21
N LEU A 109 6.80 -5.39 2.00
CA LEU A 109 7.73 -5.08 3.09
C LEU A 109 9.07 -4.54 2.57
N PHE A 110 9.60 -5.14 1.51
CA PHE A 110 10.82 -4.65 0.86
C PHE A 110 10.65 -3.21 0.37
N VAL A 111 9.54 -2.91 -0.31
CA VAL A 111 9.22 -1.56 -0.78
C VAL A 111 9.10 -0.57 0.38
N SER A 112 8.43 -0.95 1.48
CA SER A 112 8.31 -0.08 2.65
C SER A 112 9.66 0.16 3.36
N ALA A 113 10.54 -0.84 3.38
CA ALA A 113 11.88 -0.71 3.94
C ALA A 113 12.77 0.22 3.08
N VAL A 114 12.71 0.10 1.76
CA VAL A 114 13.42 0.99 0.84
C VAL A 114 13.00 2.44 1.09
N LEU A 115 11.69 2.72 1.11
CA LEU A 115 11.17 4.06 1.38
C LEU A 115 11.68 4.61 2.74
N PHE A 116 11.63 3.79 3.80
CA PHE A 116 12.07 4.22 5.13
C PHE A 116 13.56 4.58 5.13
N ILE A 117 14.40 3.71 4.56
CA ILE A 117 15.85 3.91 4.50
C ILE A 117 16.20 5.15 3.67
N SER A 118 15.56 5.32 2.52
CA SER A 118 15.79 6.48 1.63
C SER A 118 15.39 7.77 2.31
N LEU A 119 14.21 7.83 2.91
CA LEU A 119 13.72 9.03 3.57
C LEU A 119 14.58 9.39 4.79
N ALA A 120 14.93 8.43 5.63
CA ALA A 120 15.79 8.64 6.79
C ALA A 120 17.22 9.05 6.36
N GLY A 121 17.78 8.39 5.34
CA GLY A 121 19.12 8.68 4.84
C GLY A 121 19.22 10.07 4.19
N LEU A 122 18.30 10.42 3.30
CA LEU A 122 18.29 11.72 2.63
C LEU A 122 17.97 12.87 3.61
N SER A 123 17.09 12.64 4.59
CA SER A 123 16.81 13.61 5.65
C SER A 123 18.04 13.83 6.54
N CYS A 124 18.75 12.76 6.89
CA CYS A 124 19.99 12.85 7.64
C CYS A 124 21.05 13.65 6.87
N TYR A 125 21.20 13.39 5.58
CA TYR A 125 22.14 14.11 4.72
C TYR A 125 21.81 15.62 4.65
N LYS A 126 20.53 15.98 4.51
CA LYS A 126 20.11 17.38 4.37
C LYS A 126 20.13 18.17 5.67
N PHE A 127 19.59 17.60 6.73
CA PHE A 127 19.38 18.32 8.00
C PHE A 127 20.50 18.08 9.02
N GLY A 128 21.45 17.18 8.72
CA GLY A 128 22.57 16.85 9.61
C GLY A 128 22.16 16.08 10.87
N MET A 129 20.92 15.58 10.95
CA MET A 129 20.38 14.85 12.09
C MET A 129 19.66 13.58 11.65
N LEU A 130 19.88 12.49 12.40
CA LEU A 130 19.21 11.22 12.14
C LEU A 130 17.82 11.24 12.80
N VAL A 131 16.78 11.26 11.97
CA VAL A 131 15.39 11.24 12.42
C VAL A 131 14.89 9.81 12.49
N LEU A 132 14.67 9.33 13.72
CA LEU A 132 14.14 7.99 13.98
C LEU A 132 12.69 8.06 14.46
N PRO A 133 11.88 7.02 14.19
CA PRO A 133 10.51 6.95 14.68
C PRO A 133 10.47 6.83 16.20
N GLU A 134 9.48 7.48 16.83
CA GLU A 134 9.25 7.41 18.27
C GLU A 134 8.95 6.00 18.75
N ASN A 135 8.12 5.28 17.97
CA ASN A 135 7.78 3.90 18.25
C ASN A 135 8.00 3.04 17.01
N ALA A 136 9.25 2.59 16.84
CA ALA A 136 9.65 1.78 15.68
C ALA A 136 8.87 0.46 15.59
N LEU A 137 8.58 -0.20 16.73
CA LEU A 137 7.85 -1.47 16.73
C LEU A 137 6.42 -1.29 16.23
N SER A 138 5.72 -0.28 16.71
CA SER A 138 4.36 0.05 16.26
C SER A 138 4.34 0.49 14.80
N LEU A 139 5.35 1.23 14.34
CA LEU A 139 5.47 1.64 12.94
C LEU A 139 5.63 0.42 12.02
N VAL A 140 6.47 -0.55 12.41
CA VAL A 140 6.60 -1.82 11.69
C VAL A 140 5.27 -2.58 11.69
N ALA A 141 4.59 -2.68 12.84
CA ALA A 141 3.30 -3.37 12.93
C ALA A 141 2.24 -2.74 12.01
N ILE A 142 2.17 -1.41 11.92
CA ILE A 142 1.25 -0.72 11.00
C ILE A 142 1.67 -0.92 9.55
N SER A 143 2.96 -0.91 9.23
CA SER A 143 3.44 -1.19 7.88
C SER A 143 3.08 -2.62 7.44
N LEU A 144 3.17 -3.59 8.34
CA LEU A 144 2.72 -4.98 8.12
C LEU A 144 1.21 -5.05 7.87
N LEU A 145 0.41 -4.39 8.71
CA LEU A 145 -1.05 -4.36 8.57
C LEU A 145 -1.46 -3.67 7.26
N SER A 146 -0.79 -2.58 6.89
CA SER A 146 -1.01 -1.85 5.63
C SER A 146 -0.69 -2.72 4.42
N ALA A 147 0.39 -3.51 4.46
CA ALA A 147 0.74 -4.45 3.41
C ALA A 147 -0.32 -5.55 3.27
N ILE A 148 -0.84 -6.09 4.38
CA ILE A 148 -1.94 -7.08 4.38
C ILE A 148 -3.21 -6.47 3.79
N PHE A 149 -3.57 -5.25 4.21
CA PHE A 149 -4.73 -4.52 3.68
C PHE A 149 -4.63 -4.33 2.18
N LEU A 150 -3.52 -3.79 1.68
CA LEU A 150 -3.34 -3.49 0.26
C LEU A 150 -3.26 -4.75 -0.60
N TYR A 151 -2.67 -5.84 -0.10
CA TYR A 151 -2.77 -7.13 -0.75
C TYR A 151 -4.22 -7.62 -0.84
N ALA A 152 -4.96 -7.59 0.28
CA ALA A 152 -6.36 -8.01 0.32
C ALA A 152 -7.23 -7.16 -0.63
N PHE A 153 -6.99 -5.86 -0.69
CA PHE A 153 -7.67 -4.94 -1.60
C PHE A 153 -7.37 -5.27 -3.07
N SER A 154 -6.10 -5.50 -3.43
CA SER A 154 -5.69 -5.91 -4.78
C SER A 154 -6.28 -7.25 -5.18
N ALA A 155 -6.26 -8.23 -4.28
CA ALA A 155 -6.85 -9.54 -4.50
C ALA A 155 -8.38 -9.46 -4.68
N PHE A 156 -9.05 -8.63 -3.87
CA PHE A 156 -10.49 -8.36 -4.01
C PHE A 156 -10.82 -7.78 -5.38
N LEU A 157 -10.14 -6.72 -5.80
CA LEU A 157 -10.36 -6.09 -7.11
C LEU A 157 -10.10 -7.07 -8.26
N SER A 158 -9.03 -7.85 -8.17
CA SER A 158 -8.68 -8.84 -9.20
C SER A 158 -9.73 -9.92 -9.33
N LEU A 159 -10.17 -10.50 -8.21
CA LEU A 159 -11.19 -11.56 -8.20
C LEU A 159 -12.57 -11.03 -8.60
N LEU A 160 -12.91 -9.81 -8.19
CA LEU A 160 -14.15 -9.14 -8.60
C LEU A 160 -14.22 -9.03 -10.13
N LEU A 161 -13.15 -8.59 -10.76
CA LEU A 161 -13.04 -8.46 -12.22
C LEU A 161 -13.20 -9.81 -12.93
N VAL A 162 -12.54 -10.85 -12.40
CA VAL A 162 -12.64 -12.20 -12.94
C VAL A 162 -14.07 -12.75 -12.83
N VAL A 163 -14.74 -12.52 -11.69
CA VAL A 163 -16.12 -12.96 -11.46
C VAL A 163 -17.12 -12.20 -12.34
N LEU A 164 -16.92 -10.90 -12.51
CA LEU A 164 -17.75 -10.03 -13.36
C LEU A 164 -17.49 -10.23 -14.88
N ARG A 165 -16.48 -11.02 -15.24
CA ARG A 165 -16.08 -11.26 -16.65
C ARG A 165 -15.82 -9.96 -17.43
N ALA A 166 -15.20 -8.96 -16.78
CA ALA A 166 -14.93 -7.66 -17.36
C ALA A 166 -13.43 -7.40 -17.60
N PRO A 167 -12.73 -8.20 -18.43
CA PRO A 167 -11.28 -8.10 -18.63
C PRO A 167 -10.84 -6.76 -19.23
N LYS A 168 -11.71 -6.10 -20.01
CA LYS A 168 -11.45 -4.77 -20.60
C LYS A 168 -11.21 -3.69 -19.54
N SER A 169 -11.77 -3.85 -18.35
CA SER A 169 -11.61 -2.90 -17.25
C SER A 169 -10.37 -3.20 -16.37
N ALA A 170 -9.56 -4.20 -16.73
CA ALA A 170 -8.42 -4.63 -15.92
C ALA A 170 -7.41 -3.52 -15.66
N SER A 171 -7.04 -2.76 -16.69
CA SER A 171 -6.09 -1.65 -16.56
C SER A 171 -6.62 -0.56 -15.63
N PHE A 172 -7.87 -0.13 -15.80
CA PHE A 172 -8.47 0.88 -14.95
C PHE A 172 -8.59 0.41 -13.49
N LEU A 173 -9.14 -0.79 -13.28
CA LEU A 173 -9.38 -1.30 -11.92
C LEU A 173 -8.10 -1.56 -11.15
N SER A 174 -7.02 -1.95 -11.83
CA SER A 174 -5.72 -2.14 -11.19
C SER A 174 -5.13 -0.82 -10.66
N PHE A 175 -5.46 0.32 -11.24
CA PHE A 175 -5.00 1.64 -10.78
C PHE A 175 -5.82 2.21 -9.61
N VAL A 176 -6.96 1.63 -9.25
CA VAL A 176 -7.81 2.12 -8.15
C VAL A 176 -7.05 2.27 -6.83
N PRO A 177 -6.18 1.34 -6.38
CA PRO A 177 -5.40 1.54 -5.17
C PRO A 177 -4.54 2.81 -5.21
N LEU A 178 -3.91 3.08 -6.35
CA LEU A 178 -3.06 4.24 -6.54
C LEU A 178 -3.88 5.53 -6.57
N ILE A 179 -5.03 5.55 -7.24
CA ILE A 179 -5.95 6.70 -7.25
C ILE A 179 -6.42 7.03 -5.83
N LEU A 180 -6.82 6.03 -5.05
CA LEU A 180 -7.27 6.23 -3.67
C LEU A 180 -6.14 6.71 -2.76
N SER A 181 -4.90 6.29 -3.01
CA SER A 181 -3.73 6.79 -2.28
C SER A 181 -3.45 8.26 -2.57
N PHE A 182 -3.62 8.71 -3.81
CA PHE A 182 -3.51 10.13 -4.15
C PHE A 182 -4.65 10.96 -3.55
N LEU A 183 -5.86 10.42 -3.47
CA LEU A 183 -6.94 11.08 -2.73
C LEU A 183 -6.59 11.22 -1.24
N ALA A 184 -6.03 10.18 -0.63
CA ALA A 184 -5.55 10.25 0.75
C ALA A 184 -4.39 11.24 0.92
N TYR A 185 -3.50 11.35 -0.07
CA TYR A 185 -2.45 12.37 -0.10
C TYR A 185 -3.03 13.80 -0.06
N GLY A 186 -4.24 14.01 -0.60
CA GLY A 186 -4.98 15.26 -0.48
C GLY A 186 -5.29 15.68 0.96
N SER A 187 -5.20 14.76 1.94
CA SER A 187 -5.33 15.09 3.37
C SER A 187 -4.24 16.04 3.89
N LEU A 188 -3.18 16.25 3.16
CA LEU A 188 -2.15 17.25 3.49
C LEU A 188 -2.72 18.67 3.49
N TRP A 189 -3.66 18.95 2.60
CA TRP A 189 -4.25 20.28 2.42
C TRP A 189 -5.72 20.37 2.82
N THR A 190 -6.44 19.25 2.77
CA THR A 190 -7.90 19.22 2.97
C THR A 190 -8.25 18.41 4.22
N ASP A 191 -9.13 18.95 5.07
CA ASP A 191 -9.68 18.22 6.20
C ASP A 191 -10.85 17.34 5.76
N PHE A 192 -10.67 16.03 5.87
CA PHE A 192 -11.69 15.03 5.52
C PHE A 192 -12.67 14.74 6.66
N LYS A 193 -12.44 15.27 7.85
CA LYS A 193 -13.31 15.09 9.02
C LYS A 193 -13.64 13.60 9.25
N ILE A 194 -14.94 13.26 9.30
CA ILE A 194 -15.39 11.89 9.53
C ILE A 194 -14.98 10.91 8.41
N LEU A 195 -14.81 11.39 7.17
CA LEU A 195 -14.36 10.56 6.06
C LEU A 195 -12.91 10.06 6.24
N ALA A 196 -12.10 10.76 7.04
CA ALA A 196 -10.75 10.31 7.38
C ALA A 196 -10.76 8.95 8.10
N TYR A 197 -11.75 8.69 8.95
CA TYR A 197 -11.92 7.42 9.64
C TYR A 197 -12.47 6.30 8.76
N VAL A 198 -13.30 6.64 7.77
CA VAL A 198 -13.87 5.67 6.84
C VAL A 198 -12.84 5.22 5.81
N SER A 199 -11.93 6.09 5.42
CA SER A 199 -10.89 5.79 4.44
C SER A 199 -9.72 5.04 5.08
N PRO A 200 -9.50 3.76 4.75
CA PRO A 200 -8.36 3.02 5.29
C PRO A 200 -7.00 3.61 4.85
N PHE A 201 -6.94 4.27 3.70
CA PHE A 201 -5.74 4.96 3.23
C PHE A 201 -5.37 6.13 4.14
N ASN A 202 -6.35 6.96 4.54
CA ASN A 202 -6.13 8.04 5.51
C ASN A 202 -5.76 7.50 6.89
N CYS A 203 -6.38 6.39 7.31
CA CYS A 203 -6.03 5.73 8.56
C CYS A 203 -4.56 5.26 8.56
N ILE A 204 -4.05 4.72 7.45
CA ILE A 204 -2.64 4.34 7.34
C ILE A 204 -1.74 5.57 7.48
N THR A 205 -2.02 6.66 6.75
CA THR A 205 -1.26 7.92 6.84
C THR A 205 -1.22 8.44 8.28
N ALA A 206 -2.37 8.52 8.93
CA ALA A 206 -2.50 9.02 10.30
C ALA A 206 -1.75 8.15 11.33
N LEU A 207 -1.86 6.82 11.22
CA LEU A 207 -1.16 5.88 12.11
C LEU A 207 0.35 5.91 11.90
N CYS A 208 0.82 5.94 10.66
CA CYS A 208 2.24 6.06 10.36
C CYS A 208 2.82 7.39 10.88
N TYR A 209 2.09 8.49 10.68
CA TYR A 209 2.46 9.79 11.23
C TYR A 209 2.57 9.75 12.76
N HIS A 210 1.56 9.18 13.44
CA HIS A 210 1.53 9.08 14.90
C HIS A 210 2.72 8.29 15.44
N PHE A 211 2.95 7.07 14.95
CA PHE A 211 4.02 6.21 15.47
C PHE A 211 5.42 6.69 15.08
N PHE A 212 5.52 7.50 14.04
CA PHE A 212 6.79 8.11 13.67
C PHE A 212 7.07 9.37 14.51
N SER A 213 6.11 10.30 14.61
CA SER A 213 6.30 11.59 15.29
C SER A 213 6.08 11.56 16.80
N GLY A 214 5.27 10.62 17.32
CA GLY A 214 4.75 10.60 18.68
C GLY A 214 3.55 11.55 18.90
N ARG A 215 3.18 12.36 17.90
CA ARG A 215 2.08 13.34 18.01
C ARG A 215 0.74 12.71 17.61
N GLN A 216 -0.35 13.28 18.11
CA GLN A 216 -1.67 12.91 17.66
C GLN A 216 -1.89 13.39 16.21
N PRO A 217 -2.40 12.51 15.31
CA PRO A 217 -2.71 12.90 13.96
C PRO A 217 -3.97 13.75 13.91
N VAL A 218 -4.12 14.50 12.84
CA VAL A 218 -5.33 15.28 12.53
C VAL A 218 -6.16 14.57 11.47
N THR A 219 -7.43 14.91 11.34
CA THR A 219 -8.34 14.32 10.33
C THR A 219 -8.04 14.77 8.90
N GLY A 220 -7.16 15.73 8.74
CA GLY A 220 -6.68 16.27 7.46
C GLY A 220 -6.09 17.67 7.65
N ALA A 221 -5.77 18.33 6.52
CA ALA A 221 -5.08 19.60 6.47
C ALA A 221 -3.79 19.64 7.31
N PHE A 222 -3.01 18.55 7.28
CA PHE A 222 -1.81 18.39 8.10
C PHE A 222 -0.81 19.55 7.98
N LEU A 223 -0.76 20.22 6.82
CA LEU A 223 0.14 21.37 6.59
C LEU A 223 -0.46 22.71 7.05
N MET A 224 -1.78 22.78 7.23
CA MET A 224 -2.51 24.02 7.54
C MET A 224 -3.22 23.97 8.88
N SER A 225 -3.30 22.81 9.52
CA SER A 225 -4.05 22.61 10.76
C SER A 225 -3.34 23.25 11.95
N ASN A 226 -4.08 24.04 12.70
CA ASN A 226 -3.67 24.54 14.02
C ASN A 226 -3.89 23.48 15.13
N GLY A 227 -4.12 22.21 14.78
CA GLY A 227 -4.35 21.11 15.73
C GLY A 227 -5.79 20.98 16.21
N GLU A 228 -6.76 21.60 15.51
CA GLU A 228 -8.16 21.64 15.97
C GLU A 228 -8.92 20.35 15.75
N ASN A 229 -8.60 19.50 14.78
CA ASN A 229 -9.36 18.29 14.48
C ASN A 229 -8.49 17.05 14.70
N LEU A 230 -8.30 16.68 15.96
CA LEU A 230 -7.49 15.50 16.32
C LEU A 230 -8.19 14.20 15.95
N MET A 231 -7.44 13.29 15.33
CA MET A 231 -7.90 11.96 14.92
C MET A 231 -7.56 10.93 16.01
N SER A 232 -8.54 10.15 16.42
CA SER A 232 -8.31 9.06 17.39
C SER A 232 -7.52 7.91 16.76
N VAL A 233 -6.37 7.61 17.35
CA VAL A 233 -5.47 6.53 16.93
C VAL A 233 -6.17 5.16 17.01
N LEU A 234 -6.91 4.92 18.10
CA LEU A 234 -7.64 3.66 18.30
C LEU A 234 -8.73 3.45 17.25
N LEU A 235 -9.51 4.48 16.92
CA LEU A 235 -10.55 4.38 15.90
C LEU A 235 -9.95 4.16 14.51
N SER A 236 -8.82 4.80 14.22
CA SER A 236 -8.10 4.61 12.94
C SER A 236 -7.56 3.18 12.81
N ALA A 237 -6.97 2.64 13.86
CA ALA A 237 -6.48 1.27 13.88
C ALA A 237 -7.64 0.26 13.74
N PHE A 238 -8.74 0.49 14.48
CA PHE A 238 -9.95 -0.35 14.39
C PHE A 238 -10.54 -0.32 12.98
N SER A 239 -10.67 0.86 12.36
CA SER A 239 -11.16 1.01 10.99
C SER A 239 -10.29 0.24 10.00
N LEU A 240 -8.96 0.37 10.08
CA LEU A 240 -8.04 -0.33 9.19
C LEU A 240 -8.14 -1.86 9.35
N ILE A 241 -8.25 -2.36 10.59
CA ILE A 241 -8.43 -3.79 10.86
C ILE A 241 -9.78 -4.27 10.32
N ALA A 242 -10.86 -3.51 10.54
CA ALA A 242 -12.20 -3.87 10.07
C ALA A 242 -12.25 -3.97 8.53
N TRP A 243 -11.66 -2.99 7.82
CA TRP A 243 -11.54 -3.04 6.36
C TRP A 243 -10.71 -4.23 5.89
N THR A 244 -9.59 -4.51 6.56
CA THR A 244 -8.71 -5.64 6.21
C THR A 244 -9.46 -6.96 6.35
N LEU A 245 -10.16 -7.17 7.46
CA LEU A 245 -10.95 -8.39 7.70
C LEU A 245 -12.10 -8.52 6.71
N ALA A 246 -12.84 -7.44 6.45
CA ALA A 246 -13.93 -7.43 5.48
C ALA A 246 -13.44 -7.82 4.08
N LEU A 247 -12.32 -7.25 3.63
CA LEU A 247 -11.73 -7.58 2.32
C LEU A 247 -11.24 -9.03 2.26
N LEU A 248 -10.59 -9.54 3.30
CA LEU A 248 -10.16 -10.94 3.34
C LEU A 248 -11.35 -11.91 3.27
N ILE A 249 -12.45 -11.61 3.96
CA ILE A 249 -13.69 -12.41 3.87
C ILE A 249 -14.23 -12.35 2.43
N LEU A 250 -14.30 -11.17 1.83
CA LEU A 250 -14.77 -11.01 0.45
C LEU A 250 -13.88 -11.75 -0.56
N VAL A 251 -12.56 -11.73 -0.39
CA VAL A 251 -11.60 -12.49 -1.21
C VAL A 251 -11.90 -13.98 -1.13
N VAL A 252 -12.13 -14.53 0.07
CA VAL A 252 -12.46 -15.95 0.24
C VAL A 252 -13.81 -16.30 -0.42
N VAL A 253 -14.81 -15.45 -0.28
CA VAL A 253 -16.14 -15.64 -0.90
C VAL A 253 -16.04 -15.60 -2.43
N LEU A 254 -15.32 -14.62 -2.99
CA LEU A 254 -15.14 -14.49 -4.44
C LEU A 254 -14.34 -15.66 -5.01
N LEU A 255 -13.33 -16.13 -4.29
CA LEU A 255 -12.54 -17.29 -4.70
C LEU A 255 -13.40 -18.55 -4.88
N ARG A 256 -14.36 -18.78 -3.97
CA ARG A 256 -15.29 -19.91 -4.08
C ARG A 256 -16.25 -19.78 -5.27
N LYS A 257 -16.56 -18.56 -5.70
CA LYS A 257 -17.44 -18.27 -6.84
C LYS A 257 -16.70 -18.23 -8.19
N MET A 258 -15.38 -18.31 -8.19
CA MET A 258 -14.56 -18.18 -9.38
C MET A 258 -14.78 -19.36 -10.34
N LYS A 259 -15.65 -19.16 -11.33
CA LYS A 259 -15.73 -20.00 -12.52
C LYS A 259 -14.72 -19.42 -13.51
N GLY A 260 -13.66 -20.18 -13.82
CA GLY A 260 -12.56 -19.68 -14.67
C GLY A 260 -13.05 -19.00 -15.95
N VAL A 261 -12.50 -17.86 -16.25
CA VAL A 261 -12.76 -17.12 -17.51
C VAL A 261 -12.14 -17.88 -18.66
N GLY A 262 -12.87 -18.06 -19.78
CA GLY A 262 -12.40 -18.75 -20.97
C GLY A 262 -11.23 -18.02 -21.63
N ILE A 263 -10.34 -18.78 -22.28
CA ILE A 263 -9.16 -18.23 -22.96
C ILE A 263 -9.55 -17.33 -24.13
N GLU A 264 -10.73 -17.54 -24.71
CA GLU A 264 -11.23 -16.80 -25.88
C GLU A 264 -11.69 -15.37 -25.52
N GLU A 265 -12.20 -15.14 -24.31
CA GLU A 265 -12.71 -13.83 -23.89
C GLU A 265 -11.60 -12.75 -23.69
N ILE A 266 -10.35 -13.17 -23.67
CA ILE A 266 -9.21 -12.26 -23.41
C ILE A 266 -8.38 -12.02 -24.69
N ARG A 267 -8.57 -12.83 -25.75
CA ARG A 267 -7.95 -12.56 -27.07
C ARG A 267 -8.60 -11.41 -27.84
N LEU A 268 -9.71 -10.89 -27.36
CA LEU A 268 -10.45 -9.75 -27.95
C LEU A 268 -10.06 -8.39 -27.33
N VAL A 269 -8.94 -8.34 -26.61
CA VAL A 269 -8.25 -7.14 -26.17
C VAL A 269 -6.82 -7.22 -26.71
#